data_8a00daf302d72c111301d4eb455e63db
#
_entry.id   8a00daf302d72c111301d4eb455e63db
#
_cell.length_a   1.000
_cell.length_b   1.000
_cell.length_c   1.000
_cell.angle_alpha   90.00
_cell.angle_beta   90.00
_cell.angle_gamma   90.00
#
_symmetry.space_group_name_H-M   'P 1'
#
loop_
_entity.id
_entity.type
_entity.pdbx_description
1 polymer ?
#
loop_
_entity_poly.entity_id
_entity_poly.type
_entity_poly.pdbx_seq_one_letter_code
_entity_poly.pdbx_strand_id
1 'polypeptide(L)'
;MVTVNHNYLKLPGSYLFSTIGKKVRAYKEENPDKEVISLGIGDVTQPLVPAIIDALHGAVEEMAHAETFHGYAPDLGYEFLRRAIAKNDYQDRGCNIAADEIFVSDGAKSDSGNIQEIFGTDNKVAVCDPVYPVYVYTNVMAGRTGEYNTVHENFDGVIYMPCRKENGFLPELPSEVPDLIYLCFPNNPTGSAITKDELQKWVDYANKNGCVIIYDAAYEAYISEENVPHSIYECEGARTCAIELRSFSKNAGFTGVRLGFTVIPKELVRDGVSLHSLWARRHGTKFNGAPYIVQKAGEAVYSEAGKAQLKDQVGYYMRNAKLIHDELAKAGFSVSGGVNAPYIWLETPDKMTSWEFFDYLLKNANVVGTPGSGFGSHGEGYFRLTAFGTYENTLKAIDRIKSL
;
A
#
# COMPACT_ATOMS: atom_id res chain seq x y z
N MET A 1 15.35 -36.66 3.31
CA MET A 1 15.74 -35.42 4.03
C MET A 1 14.80 -34.34 3.61
N VAL A 2 14.36 -33.47 4.56
CA VAL A 2 13.55 -32.30 4.24
C VAL A 2 14.41 -31.25 3.53
N THR A 3 13.91 -30.67 2.44
CA THR A 3 14.53 -29.53 1.77
C THR A 3 13.74 -28.26 2.06
N VAL A 4 14.42 -27.12 2.18
CA VAL A 4 13.79 -25.82 2.38
C VAL A 4 13.50 -25.11 1.04
N ASN A 5 12.65 -24.11 1.03
CA ASN A 5 12.47 -23.24 -0.13
C ASN A 5 13.67 -22.29 -0.24
N HIS A 6 14.60 -22.59 -1.13
CA HIS A 6 15.83 -21.82 -1.31
C HIS A 6 15.60 -20.40 -1.85
N ASN A 7 14.43 -20.08 -2.40
CA ASN A 7 14.12 -18.72 -2.85
C ASN A 7 14.14 -17.71 -1.69
N TYR A 8 13.84 -18.13 -0.47
CA TYR A 8 13.94 -17.28 0.71
C TYR A 8 15.37 -16.79 0.99
N LEU A 9 16.38 -17.54 0.56
CA LEU A 9 17.80 -17.18 0.74
C LEU A 9 18.27 -16.11 -0.25
N LYS A 10 17.49 -15.82 -1.30
CA LYS A 10 17.75 -14.74 -2.26
C LYS A 10 17.34 -13.36 -1.74
N LEU A 11 16.54 -13.32 -0.68
CA LEU A 11 16.13 -12.05 -0.07
C LEU A 11 17.30 -11.35 0.61
N PRO A 12 17.33 -9.99 0.62
CA PRO A 12 18.31 -9.24 1.41
C PRO A 12 18.28 -9.67 2.87
N GLY A 13 19.45 -9.70 3.52
CA GLY A 13 19.60 -10.19 4.89
C GLY A 13 18.84 -9.38 5.97
N SER A 14 18.33 -8.18 5.65
CA SER A 14 17.43 -7.43 6.51
C SER A 14 16.39 -6.66 5.68
N TYR A 15 15.17 -6.62 6.19
CA TYR A 15 14.11 -5.80 5.62
C TYR A 15 14.37 -4.33 5.94
N LEU A 16 14.16 -3.44 4.96
CA LEU A 16 14.41 -1.99 5.04
C LEU A 16 14.02 -1.37 6.39
N PHE A 17 12.77 -1.54 6.80
CA PHE A 17 12.25 -0.94 8.03
C PHE A 17 12.88 -1.51 9.30
N SER A 18 13.36 -2.75 9.25
CA SER A 18 14.10 -3.36 10.37
C SER A 18 15.48 -2.73 10.51
N THR A 19 16.16 -2.42 9.41
CA THR A 19 17.45 -1.73 9.39
C THR A 19 17.34 -0.31 9.96
N ILE A 20 16.32 0.44 9.51
CA ILE A 20 16.01 1.77 10.06
C ILE A 20 15.77 1.69 11.57
N GLY A 21 14.92 0.75 12.01
CA GLY A 21 14.62 0.56 13.43
C GLY A 21 15.88 0.27 14.29
N LYS A 22 16.81 -0.53 13.78
CA LYS A 22 18.09 -0.81 14.47
C LYS A 22 18.96 0.44 14.58
N LYS A 23 19.14 1.20 13.48
CA LYS A 23 19.94 2.45 13.48
C LYS A 23 19.35 3.49 14.44
N VAL A 24 18.04 3.70 14.43
CA VAL A 24 17.36 4.65 15.32
C VAL A 24 17.48 4.25 16.77
N ARG A 25 17.37 2.96 17.08
CA ARG A 25 17.54 2.45 18.45
C ARG A 25 18.95 2.69 18.97
N ALA A 26 19.97 2.32 18.20
CA ALA A 26 21.37 2.56 18.55
C ALA A 26 21.63 4.05 18.80
N TYR A 27 21.13 4.92 17.91
CA TYR A 27 21.28 6.37 18.08
C TYR A 27 20.63 6.90 19.36
N LYS A 28 19.43 6.42 19.73
CA LYS A 28 18.74 6.82 20.96
C LYS A 28 19.48 6.33 22.23
N GLU A 29 20.08 5.15 22.18
CA GLU A 29 20.89 4.61 23.28
C GLU A 29 22.15 5.48 23.51
N GLU A 30 22.79 5.96 22.43
CA GLU A 30 23.93 6.86 22.49
C GLU A 30 23.58 8.32 22.85
N ASN A 31 22.33 8.73 22.60
CA ASN A 31 21.83 10.09 22.75
C ASN A 31 20.48 10.13 23.50
N PRO A 32 20.44 9.72 24.78
CA PRO A 32 19.18 9.55 25.52
C PRO A 32 18.41 10.87 25.74
N ASP A 33 19.09 12.01 25.74
CA ASP A 33 18.48 13.33 25.96
C ASP A 33 17.92 13.97 24.67
N LYS A 34 18.13 13.34 23.51
CA LYS A 34 17.67 13.88 22.23
C LYS A 34 16.30 13.32 21.84
N GLU A 35 15.35 14.22 21.60
CA GLU A 35 14.04 13.86 21.03
C GLU A 35 14.18 13.58 19.55
N VAL A 36 14.00 12.30 19.14
CA VAL A 36 13.98 11.88 17.74
C VAL A 36 12.56 11.87 17.22
N ILE A 37 12.28 12.65 16.17
CA ILE A 37 10.99 12.72 15.49
C ILE A 37 11.01 11.81 14.26
N SER A 38 10.04 10.91 14.16
CA SER A 38 9.94 9.99 13.02
C SER A 38 8.89 10.48 12.02
N LEU A 39 9.35 10.79 10.81
CA LEU A 39 8.53 10.98 9.60
C LEU A 39 8.74 9.83 8.59
N GLY A 40 9.28 8.68 9.05
CA GLY A 40 9.64 7.55 8.17
C GLY A 40 8.65 6.39 8.19
N ILE A 41 7.88 6.23 9.27
CA ILE A 41 6.99 5.09 9.45
C ILE A 41 5.66 5.37 8.74
N GLY A 42 5.28 4.45 7.86
CA GLY A 42 3.97 4.49 7.21
C GLY A 42 2.86 3.93 8.11
N ASP A 43 2.86 4.25 9.41
CA ASP A 43 1.83 3.88 10.36
C ASP A 43 1.00 5.10 10.77
N VAL A 44 -0.30 4.90 10.90
CA VAL A 44 -1.23 5.94 11.36
C VAL A 44 -1.06 6.18 12.85
N THR A 45 -1.27 7.42 13.30
CA THR A 45 -1.04 7.83 14.70
C THR A 45 -2.29 8.34 15.41
N GLN A 46 -3.33 8.70 14.64
CA GLN A 46 -4.59 9.09 15.24
C GLN A 46 -5.35 7.87 15.79
N PRO A 47 -6.03 8.00 16.93
CA PRO A 47 -6.85 6.92 17.47
C PRO A 47 -8.00 6.57 16.53
N LEU A 48 -8.56 5.37 16.70
CA LEU A 48 -9.78 4.96 15.99
C LEU A 48 -10.91 5.95 16.31
N VAL A 49 -11.69 6.28 15.30
CA VAL A 49 -12.81 7.20 15.44
C VAL A 49 -13.95 6.61 16.28
N PRO A 50 -14.76 7.44 16.98
CA PRO A 50 -15.81 6.96 17.88
C PRO A 50 -16.77 5.94 17.25
N ALA A 51 -17.24 6.16 16.03
CA ALA A 51 -18.15 5.23 15.35
C ALA A 51 -17.58 3.81 15.20
N ILE A 52 -16.27 3.68 15.00
CA ILE A 52 -15.59 2.40 14.92
C ILE A 52 -15.45 1.77 16.31
N ILE A 53 -15.10 2.55 17.33
CA ILE A 53 -15.00 2.08 18.71
C ILE A 53 -16.34 1.55 19.22
N ASP A 54 -17.43 2.28 18.95
CA ASP A 54 -18.79 1.87 19.35
C ASP A 54 -19.19 0.55 18.67
N ALA A 55 -18.86 0.38 17.39
CA ALA A 55 -19.12 -0.85 16.66
C ALA A 55 -18.30 -2.04 17.20
N LEU A 56 -17.03 -1.83 17.59
CA LEU A 56 -16.21 -2.86 18.24
C LEU A 56 -16.82 -3.28 19.58
N HIS A 57 -17.22 -2.33 20.43
CA HIS A 57 -17.87 -2.61 21.71
C HIS A 57 -19.18 -3.39 21.52
N GLY A 58 -20.05 -2.94 20.60
CA GLY A 58 -21.30 -3.63 20.28
C GLY A 58 -21.08 -5.06 19.82
N ALA A 59 -20.12 -5.26 18.92
CA ALA A 59 -19.81 -6.59 18.39
C ALA A 59 -19.20 -7.53 19.45
N VAL A 60 -18.42 -7.01 20.41
CA VAL A 60 -17.92 -7.79 21.55
C VAL A 60 -19.07 -8.21 22.45
N GLU A 61 -20.03 -7.32 22.72
CA GLU A 61 -21.23 -7.65 23.51
C GLU A 61 -22.10 -8.71 22.83
N GLU A 62 -22.28 -8.64 21.51
CA GLU A 62 -22.98 -9.67 20.72
C GLU A 62 -22.35 -11.07 20.90
N MET A 63 -21.02 -11.14 21.01
CA MET A 63 -20.30 -12.42 21.22
C MET A 63 -20.51 -13.01 22.63
N ALA A 64 -21.02 -12.24 23.60
CA ALA A 64 -21.27 -12.70 24.95
C ALA A 64 -22.58 -13.50 25.12
N HIS A 65 -23.48 -13.44 24.13
CA HIS A 65 -24.81 -14.02 24.20
C HIS A 65 -25.00 -15.15 23.20
N ALA A 66 -25.60 -16.26 23.62
CA ALA A 66 -25.78 -17.44 22.75
C ALA A 66 -26.59 -17.15 21.47
N GLU A 67 -27.53 -16.24 21.54
CA GLU A 67 -28.42 -15.86 20.42
C GLU A 67 -27.72 -15.02 19.35
N THR A 68 -26.65 -14.33 19.72
CA THR A 68 -25.90 -13.42 18.84
C THR A 68 -24.43 -13.81 18.67
N PHE A 69 -24.05 -14.97 19.22
CA PHE A 69 -22.70 -15.50 19.05
C PHE A 69 -22.39 -15.87 17.59
N HIS A 70 -21.22 -15.50 17.12
CA HIS A 70 -20.71 -15.81 15.79
C HIS A 70 -19.48 -16.72 15.86
N GLY A 71 -19.56 -17.90 15.21
CA GLY A 71 -18.42 -18.78 15.00
C GLY A 71 -17.54 -18.36 13.80
N TYR A 72 -17.05 -19.33 13.05
CA TYR A 72 -16.27 -19.05 11.84
C TYR A 72 -17.05 -18.18 10.86
N ALA A 73 -16.38 -17.16 10.32
CA ALA A 73 -16.93 -16.33 9.25
C ALA A 73 -17.16 -17.14 7.97
N PRO A 74 -18.09 -16.73 7.10
CA PRO A 74 -18.13 -17.22 5.72
C PRO A 74 -16.79 -17.00 5.01
N ASP A 75 -16.37 -17.90 4.11
CA ASP A 75 -15.08 -17.87 3.43
C ASP A 75 -14.73 -16.52 2.78
N LEU A 76 -15.71 -15.84 2.18
CA LEU A 76 -15.53 -14.51 1.57
C LEU A 76 -15.60 -13.36 2.57
N GLY A 77 -15.93 -13.62 3.81
CA GLY A 77 -16.32 -12.62 4.81
C GLY A 77 -17.83 -12.43 4.91
N TYR A 78 -18.28 -11.72 5.94
CA TYR A 78 -19.71 -11.48 6.17
C TYR A 78 -20.35 -10.64 5.08
N GLU A 79 -21.56 -11.00 4.70
CA GLU A 79 -22.31 -10.37 3.62
C GLU A 79 -22.61 -8.89 3.91
N PHE A 80 -22.87 -8.53 5.18
CA PHE A 80 -23.13 -7.14 5.56
C PHE A 80 -21.96 -6.21 5.18
N LEU A 81 -20.71 -6.64 5.45
CA LEU A 81 -19.54 -5.87 5.11
C LEU A 81 -19.29 -5.85 3.59
N ARG A 82 -19.37 -7.00 2.93
CA ARG A 82 -19.17 -7.10 1.48
C ARG A 82 -20.17 -6.25 0.69
N ARG A 83 -21.44 -6.19 1.14
CA ARG A 83 -22.47 -5.31 0.55
C ARG A 83 -22.17 -3.84 0.80
N ALA A 84 -21.72 -3.49 2.03
CA ALA A 84 -21.32 -2.11 2.33
C ALA A 84 -20.16 -1.65 1.45
N ILE A 85 -19.13 -2.50 1.29
CA ILE A 85 -18.00 -2.26 0.38
C ILE A 85 -18.49 -2.10 -1.06
N ALA A 86 -19.25 -3.08 -1.60
CA ALA A 86 -19.73 -3.07 -2.98
C ALA A 86 -20.49 -1.78 -3.30
N LYS A 87 -21.38 -1.36 -2.38
CA LYS A 87 -22.16 -0.15 -2.54
C LYS A 87 -21.30 1.11 -2.54
N ASN A 88 -20.52 1.30 -1.48
CA ASN A 88 -19.87 2.60 -1.22
C ASN A 88 -18.58 2.82 -2.02
N ASP A 89 -17.76 1.76 -2.18
CA ASP A 89 -16.46 1.90 -2.85
C ASP A 89 -16.57 1.73 -4.37
N TYR A 90 -17.65 1.08 -4.87
CA TYR A 90 -17.79 0.73 -6.28
C TYR A 90 -19.08 1.24 -6.92
N GLN A 91 -20.25 0.77 -6.47
CA GLN A 91 -21.52 1.03 -7.14
C GLN A 91 -21.91 2.52 -7.08
N ASP A 92 -21.68 3.20 -5.96
CA ASP A 92 -21.90 4.65 -5.82
C ASP A 92 -20.96 5.49 -6.73
N ARG A 93 -19.89 4.85 -7.29
CA ARG A 93 -18.95 5.42 -8.28
C ARG A 93 -19.21 4.92 -9.71
N GLY A 94 -20.30 4.17 -9.93
CA GLY A 94 -20.64 3.63 -11.24
C GLY A 94 -19.90 2.35 -11.63
N CYS A 95 -19.12 1.76 -10.72
CA CYS A 95 -18.41 0.49 -10.97
C CYS A 95 -19.33 -0.70 -10.65
N ASN A 96 -19.47 -1.62 -11.61
CA ASN A 96 -20.32 -2.81 -11.46
C ASN A 96 -19.57 -3.93 -10.73
N ILE A 97 -19.34 -3.78 -9.42
CA ILE A 97 -18.76 -4.82 -8.55
C ILE A 97 -19.84 -5.36 -7.62
N ALA A 98 -20.01 -6.68 -7.64
CA ALA A 98 -20.96 -7.38 -6.77
C ALA A 98 -20.31 -7.80 -5.45
N ALA A 99 -21.12 -7.96 -4.40
CA ALA A 99 -20.61 -8.36 -3.08
C ALA A 99 -19.91 -9.73 -3.06
N ASP A 100 -20.25 -10.62 -4.00
CA ASP A 100 -19.63 -11.93 -4.12
C ASP A 100 -18.35 -11.95 -4.99
N GLU A 101 -17.91 -10.78 -5.46
CA GLU A 101 -16.60 -10.56 -6.08
C GLU A 101 -15.58 -9.98 -5.07
N ILE A 102 -15.99 -9.76 -3.82
CA ILE A 102 -15.21 -9.17 -2.74
C ILE A 102 -14.85 -10.25 -1.73
N PHE A 103 -13.55 -10.35 -1.43
CA PHE A 103 -12.97 -11.30 -0.49
C PHE A 103 -12.34 -10.54 0.68
N VAL A 104 -12.97 -10.59 1.84
CA VAL A 104 -12.49 -9.92 3.06
C VAL A 104 -11.30 -10.67 3.64
N SER A 105 -10.27 -9.93 4.03
CA SER A 105 -9.01 -10.46 4.55
C SER A 105 -8.52 -9.70 5.80
N ASP A 106 -7.37 -10.10 6.31
CA ASP A 106 -6.69 -9.43 7.43
C ASP A 106 -5.76 -8.27 6.98
N GLY A 107 -5.86 -7.86 5.70
CA GLY A 107 -5.15 -6.70 5.17
C GLY A 107 -4.48 -6.92 3.82
N ALA A 108 -4.34 -5.85 3.05
CA ALA A 108 -3.77 -5.88 1.71
C ALA A 108 -2.35 -6.46 1.63
N LYS A 109 -1.54 -6.36 2.70
CA LYS A 109 -0.21 -6.98 2.72
C LYS A 109 -0.27 -8.50 2.65
N SER A 110 -1.19 -9.11 3.41
CA SER A 110 -1.43 -10.56 3.36
C SER A 110 -1.97 -10.96 1.99
N ASP A 111 -2.92 -10.18 1.45
CA ASP A 111 -3.47 -10.44 0.12
C ASP A 111 -2.41 -10.36 -0.96
N SER A 112 -1.56 -9.31 -0.94
CA SER A 112 -0.44 -9.15 -1.89
C SER A 112 0.56 -10.33 -1.84
N GLY A 113 0.81 -10.87 -0.65
CA GLY A 113 1.64 -12.05 -0.48
C GLY A 113 0.97 -13.33 -0.96
N ASN A 114 -0.31 -13.48 -0.65
CA ASN A 114 -1.08 -14.70 -0.88
C ASN A 114 -1.57 -14.84 -2.32
N ILE A 115 -1.81 -13.74 -3.04
CA ILE A 115 -2.30 -13.77 -4.44
C ILE A 115 -1.32 -14.48 -5.37
N GLN A 116 -0.06 -14.57 -4.98
CA GLN A 116 1.00 -15.30 -5.69
C GLN A 116 0.63 -16.77 -5.94
N GLU A 117 -0.13 -17.36 -5.03
CA GLU A 117 -0.41 -18.80 -5.03
C GLU A 117 -1.34 -19.25 -6.14
N ILE A 118 -2.11 -18.33 -6.76
CA ILE A 118 -3.01 -18.67 -7.87
C ILE A 118 -2.34 -18.54 -9.25
N PHE A 119 -1.06 -18.15 -9.30
CA PHE A 119 -0.31 -17.97 -10.54
C PHE A 119 0.85 -18.95 -10.67
N GLY A 120 1.14 -19.38 -11.88
CA GLY A 120 2.30 -20.22 -12.19
C GLY A 120 3.64 -19.52 -11.89
N THR A 121 4.68 -20.29 -11.62
CA THR A 121 6.01 -19.76 -11.27
C THR A 121 6.77 -19.18 -12.47
N ASP A 122 6.37 -19.52 -13.69
CA ASP A 122 7.01 -19.07 -14.93
C ASP A 122 6.49 -17.69 -15.41
N ASN A 123 5.49 -17.13 -14.72
CA ASN A 123 4.93 -15.82 -15.06
C ASN A 123 5.96 -14.71 -14.84
N LYS A 124 6.13 -13.87 -15.86
CA LYS A 124 6.97 -12.67 -15.80
C LYS A 124 6.24 -11.55 -15.04
N VAL A 125 6.96 -10.90 -14.15
CA VAL A 125 6.40 -9.87 -13.27
C VAL A 125 6.99 -8.51 -13.62
N ALA A 126 6.13 -7.50 -13.77
CA ALA A 126 6.51 -6.10 -13.89
C ALA A 126 6.11 -5.33 -12.63
N VAL A 127 7.01 -4.46 -12.16
CA VAL A 127 6.80 -3.57 -11.00
C VAL A 127 7.30 -2.17 -11.32
N CYS A 128 6.70 -1.14 -10.70
CA CYS A 128 7.29 0.19 -10.69
C CYS A 128 8.65 0.17 -9.97
N ASP A 129 9.53 1.10 -10.29
CA ASP A 129 10.78 1.31 -9.55
C ASP A 129 11.02 2.83 -9.39
N PRO A 130 10.93 3.39 -8.16
CA PRO A 130 10.76 2.73 -6.88
C PRO A 130 9.32 2.23 -6.61
N VAL A 131 9.20 1.22 -5.73
CA VAL A 131 7.93 0.62 -5.36
C VAL A 131 7.95 0.05 -3.94
N TYR A 132 6.79 -0.26 -3.39
CA TYR A 132 6.68 -0.98 -2.12
C TYR A 132 7.32 -2.37 -2.24
N PRO A 133 8.39 -2.69 -1.46
CA PRO A 133 9.23 -3.86 -1.70
C PRO A 133 8.52 -5.21 -1.62
N VAL A 134 7.34 -5.25 -0.99
CA VAL A 134 6.55 -6.48 -0.80
C VAL A 134 6.20 -7.13 -2.14
N TYR A 135 5.93 -6.37 -3.19
CA TYR A 135 5.58 -6.95 -4.50
C TYR A 135 6.76 -7.73 -5.10
N VAL A 136 7.96 -7.19 -4.99
CA VAL A 136 9.18 -7.90 -5.44
C VAL A 136 9.44 -9.10 -4.53
N TYR A 137 9.49 -8.90 -3.22
CA TYR A 137 9.90 -9.94 -2.28
C TYR A 137 8.95 -11.14 -2.23
N THR A 138 7.64 -10.92 -2.37
CA THR A 138 6.68 -12.03 -2.44
C THR A 138 6.86 -12.85 -3.72
N ASN A 139 7.21 -12.21 -4.83
CA ASN A 139 7.56 -12.92 -6.07
C ASN A 139 8.91 -13.65 -5.98
N VAL A 140 9.90 -13.10 -5.23
CA VAL A 140 11.13 -13.82 -4.90
C VAL A 140 10.80 -15.11 -4.13
N MET A 141 10.02 -15.02 -3.07
CA MET A 141 9.60 -16.17 -2.27
C MET A 141 8.87 -17.22 -3.10
N ALA A 142 8.09 -16.79 -4.09
CA ALA A 142 7.38 -17.66 -5.03
C ALA A 142 8.25 -18.24 -6.14
N GLY A 143 9.49 -17.76 -6.30
CA GLY A 143 10.45 -18.28 -7.30
C GLY A 143 10.34 -17.70 -8.70
N ARG A 144 9.69 -16.52 -8.87
CA ARG A 144 9.48 -15.89 -10.20
C ARG A 144 10.54 -14.89 -10.64
N THR A 145 11.54 -14.61 -9.83
CA THR A 145 12.39 -13.41 -10.02
C THR A 145 13.79 -13.69 -10.56
N GLY A 146 14.14 -14.94 -10.79
CA GLY A 146 15.53 -15.26 -11.17
C GLY A 146 16.52 -15.03 -10.01
N GLU A 147 17.76 -14.66 -10.36
CA GLU A 147 18.83 -14.40 -9.40
C GLU A 147 18.95 -12.89 -9.09
N TYR A 148 19.51 -12.58 -7.91
CA TYR A 148 19.78 -11.21 -7.55
C TYR A 148 21.07 -10.71 -8.19
N ASN A 149 20.97 -9.61 -8.93
CA ASN A 149 22.09 -8.94 -9.57
C ASN A 149 22.67 -7.86 -8.64
N THR A 150 23.86 -8.09 -8.13
CA THR A 150 24.51 -7.15 -7.20
C THR A 150 25.03 -5.86 -7.84
N VAL A 151 25.16 -5.84 -9.17
CA VAL A 151 25.60 -4.64 -9.91
C VAL A 151 24.45 -3.66 -10.10
N HIS A 152 23.28 -4.19 -10.41
CA HIS A 152 22.06 -3.39 -10.66
C HIS A 152 21.14 -3.32 -9.44
N GLU A 153 21.50 -4.01 -8.35
CA GLU A 153 20.72 -4.08 -7.09
C GLU A 153 19.25 -4.51 -7.32
N ASN A 154 19.04 -5.43 -8.25
CA ASN A 154 17.70 -5.90 -8.64
C ASN A 154 17.70 -7.40 -8.97
N PHE A 155 16.52 -7.97 -9.28
CA PHE A 155 16.35 -9.36 -9.70
C PHE A 155 16.23 -9.44 -11.22
N ASP A 156 17.07 -10.25 -11.88
CA ASP A 156 17.16 -10.35 -13.33
C ASP A 156 15.86 -10.80 -14.02
N GLY A 157 14.98 -11.54 -13.33
CA GLY A 157 13.71 -12.03 -13.86
C GLY A 157 12.52 -11.08 -13.63
N VAL A 158 12.74 -9.87 -13.11
CA VAL A 158 11.70 -8.86 -12.88
C VAL A 158 11.85 -7.73 -13.89
N ILE A 159 10.74 -7.32 -14.50
CA ILE A 159 10.69 -6.13 -15.35
C ILE A 159 10.47 -4.92 -14.44
N TYR A 160 11.49 -4.10 -14.26
CA TYR A 160 11.40 -2.85 -13.52
C TYR A 160 10.99 -1.71 -14.45
N MET A 161 9.94 -0.98 -14.06
CA MET A 161 9.40 0.16 -14.82
C MET A 161 9.82 1.45 -14.12
N PRO A 162 10.81 2.19 -14.66
CA PRO A 162 11.38 3.35 -13.99
C PRO A 162 10.36 4.47 -13.77
N CYS A 163 10.18 4.90 -12.53
CA CYS A 163 9.37 6.04 -12.13
C CYS A 163 10.29 7.17 -11.68
N ARG A 164 10.61 8.08 -12.61
CA ARG A 164 11.59 9.15 -12.46
C ARG A 164 10.92 10.52 -12.45
N LYS A 165 11.66 11.55 -12.08
CA LYS A 165 11.20 12.94 -12.08
C LYS A 165 10.71 13.38 -13.47
N GLU A 166 11.43 12.96 -14.53
CA GLU A 166 11.16 13.33 -15.93
C GLU A 166 9.83 12.77 -16.44
N ASN A 167 9.34 11.66 -15.88
CA ASN A 167 8.03 11.08 -16.21
C ASN A 167 6.98 11.29 -15.10
N GLY A 168 7.22 12.26 -14.19
CA GLY A 168 6.29 12.55 -13.09
C GLY A 168 6.17 11.41 -12.06
N PHE A 169 7.17 10.55 -11.96
CA PHE A 169 7.18 9.34 -11.16
C PHE A 169 6.07 8.34 -11.52
N LEU A 170 5.66 8.32 -12.79
CA LEU A 170 4.72 7.35 -13.35
C LEU A 170 5.47 6.37 -14.27
N PRO A 171 5.09 5.07 -14.29
CA PRO A 171 5.73 4.11 -15.17
C PRO A 171 5.25 4.27 -16.61
N GLU A 172 6.15 4.00 -17.54
CA GLU A 172 5.81 3.81 -18.95
C GLU A 172 5.44 2.35 -19.22
N LEU A 173 4.65 2.12 -20.29
CA LEU A 173 4.31 0.76 -20.71
C LEU A 173 5.59 -0.01 -21.06
N PRO A 174 5.82 -1.22 -20.53
CA PRO A 174 7.03 -1.97 -20.75
C PRO A 174 7.15 -2.46 -22.20
N SER A 175 8.38 -2.48 -22.72
CA SER A 175 8.66 -2.99 -24.07
C SER A 175 8.59 -4.52 -24.14
N GLU A 176 8.95 -5.19 -23.07
CA GLU A 176 8.75 -6.62 -22.87
C GLU A 176 7.39 -6.86 -22.23
N VAL A 177 6.59 -7.79 -22.76
CA VAL A 177 5.25 -8.08 -22.26
C VAL A 177 5.36 -8.93 -20.98
N PRO A 178 4.91 -8.43 -19.81
CA PRO A 178 4.80 -9.22 -18.59
C PRO A 178 3.50 -10.03 -18.57
N ASP A 179 3.42 -11.00 -17.67
CA ASP A 179 2.18 -11.71 -17.35
C ASP A 179 1.43 -11.02 -16.21
N LEU A 180 2.18 -10.56 -15.18
CA LEU A 180 1.66 -9.88 -14.00
C LEU A 180 2.23 -8.46 -13.90
N ILE A 181 1.36 -7.47 -13.71
CA ILE A 181 1.74 -6.06 -13.58
C ILE A 181 1.28 -5.56 -12.21
N TYR A 182 2.21 -5.14 -11.36
CA TYR A 182 1.89 -4.49 -10.10
C TYR A 182 1.85 -2.99 -10.28
N LEU A 183 0.71 -2.38 -10.01
CA LEU A 183 0.52 -0.93 -9.95
C LEU A 183 0.01 -0.55 -8.56
N CYS A 184 0.59 0.48 -7.95
CA CYS A 184 0.14 1.04 -6.68
C CYS A 184 -0.11 2.52 -6.86
N PHE A 185 -1.38 2.94 -6.84
CA PHE A 185 -1.74 4.34 -6.94
C PHE A 185 -2.93 4.68 -6.03
N PRO A 186 -2.80 5.79 -5.26
CA PRO A 186 -1.60 6.63 -5.09
C PRO A 186 -0.39 5.84 -4.59
N ASN A 187 0.80 6.21 -5.08
CA ASN A 187 2.00 5.37 -4.94
C ASN A 187 2.67 5.50 -3.56
N ASN A 188 3.11 4.39 -3.03
CA ASN A 188 4.12 4.28 -2.00
C ASN A 188 5.42 3.76 -2.67
N PRO A 189 6.52 4.56 -2.76
CA PRO A 189 6.87 5.66 -1.86
C PRO A 189 6.67 7.08 -2.40
N THR A 190 6.45 7.29 -3.70
CA THR A 190 6.60 8.61 -4.36
C THR A 190 5.46 9.59 -4.08
N GLY A 191 4.30 9.08 -3.63
CA GLY A 191 3.08 9.88 -3.48
C GLY A 191 2.44 10.29 -4.81
N SER A 192 2.95 9.79 -5.95
CA SER A 192 2.37 10.05 -7.27
C SER A 192 1.00 9.39 -7.41
N ALA A 193 0.14 10.00 -8.21
CA ALA A 193 -1.17 9.49 -8.57
C ALA A 193 -1.29 9.41 -10.09
N ILE A 194 -2.06 8.46 -10.59
CA ILE A 194 -2.29 8.24 -12.02
C ILE A 194 -3.68 8.77 -12.40
N THR A 195 -3.77 9.49 -13.50
CA THR A 195 -5.08 9.94 -14.02
C THR A 195 -5.87 8.77 -14.59
N LYS A 196 -7.19 8.96 -14.71
CA LYS A 196 -8.05 7.93 -15.31
C LYS A 196 -7.63 7.60 -16.75
N ASP A 197 -7.27 8.60 -17.54
CA ASP A 197 -6.85 8.39 -18.93
C ASP A 197 -5.51 7.63 -19.05
N GLU A 198 -4.60 7.87 -18.11
CA GLU A 198 -3.34 7.13 -18.05
C GLU A 198 -3.57 5.69 -17.56
N LEU A 199 -4.42 5.49 -16.55
CA LEU A 199 -4.75 4.16 -16.06
C LEU A 199 -5.51 3.34 -17.11
N GLN A 200 -6.36 3.97 -17.95
CA GLN A 200 -7.03 3.33 -19.07
C GLN A 200 -6.03 2.70 -20.05
N LYS A 201 -4.91 3.38 -20.32
CA LYS A 201 -3.86 2.82 -21.21
C LYS A 201 -3.27 1.50 -20.67
N TRP A 202 -3.16 1.38 -19.34
CA TRP A 202 -2.72 0.14 -18.69
C TRP A 202 -3.76 -0.97 -18.82
N VAL A 203 -5.03 -0.66 -18.65
CA VAL A 203 -6.13 -1.60 -18.83
C VAL A 203 -6.19 -2.09 -20.27
N ASP A 204 -6.08 -1.18 -21.24
CA ASP A 204 -6.06 -1.51 -22.67
C ASP A 204 -4.85 -2.38 -23.03
N TYR A 205 -3.67 -2.02 -22.50
CA TYR A 205 -2.45 -2.80 -22.68
C TYR A 205 -2.59 -4.22 -22.10
N ALA A 206 -3.11 -4.35 -20.89
CA ALA A 206 -3.28 -5.63 -20.23
C ALA A 206 -4.29 -6.52 -20.97
N ASN A 207 -5.41 -5.99 -21.41
CA ASN A 207 -6.39 -6.73 -22.22
C ASN A 207 -5.82 -7.16 -23.58
N LYS A 208 -5.10 -6.27 -24.25
CA LYS A 208 -4.48 -6.58 -25.55
C LYS A 208 -3.45 -7.70 -25.46
N ASN A 209 -2.67 -7.75 -24.38
CA ASN A 209 -1.57 -8.69 -24.22
C ASN A 209 -1.89 -9.90 -23.32
N GLY A 210 -3.08 -9.97 -22.74
CA GLY A 210 -3.49 -11.05 -21.83
C GLY A 210 -2.89 -10.96 -20.43
N CYS A 211 -2.29 -9.82 -20.05
CA CYS A 211 -1.71 -9.62 -18.73
C CYS A 211 -2.78 -9.54 -17.62
N VAL A 212 -2.35 -9.70 -16.36
CA VAL A 212 -3.17 -9.40 -15.18
C VAL A 212 -2.54 -8.25 -14.42
N ILE A 213 -3.32 -7.20 -14.17
CA ILE A 213 -2.93 -6.09 -13.30
C ILE A 213 -3.33 -6.43 -11.86
N ILE A 214 -2.37 -6.36 -10.93
CA ILE A 214 -2.60 -6.36 -9.50
C ILE A 214 -2.49 -4.90 -9.05
N TYR A 215 -3.65 -4.28 -8.82
CA TYR A 215 -3.78 -2.87 -8.50
C TYR A 215 -3.94 -2.67 -7.00
N ASP A 216 -2.94 -2.07 -6.35
CA ASP A 216 -2.99 -1.75 -4.93
C ASP A 216 -3.49 -0.31 -4.73
N ALA A 217 -4.72 -0.18 -4.21
CA ALA A 217 -5.39 1.08 -3.93
C ALA A 217 -5.46 1.39 -2.42
N ALA A 218 -4.45 0.98 -1.64
CA ALA A 218 -4.44 1.17 -0.19
C ALA A 218 -4.50 2.64 0.27
N TYR A 219 -4.22 3.58 -0.61
CA TYR A 219 -4.23 5.02 -0.33
C TYR A 219 -5.36 5.79 -1.02
N GLU A 220 -6.35 5.12 -1.59
CA GLU A 220 -7.44 5.75 -2.35
C GLU A 220 -8.22 6.82 -1.56
N ALA A 221 -8.35 6.65 -0.24
CA ALA A 221 -9.06 7.61 0.62
C ALA A 221 -8.38 8.98 0.71
N TYR A 222 -7.12 9.09 0.29
CA TYR A 222 -6.35 10.34 0.27
C TYR A 222 -6.46 11.10 -1.05
N ILE A 223 -7.09 10.53 -2.07
CA ILE A 223 -7.28 11.16 -3.37
C ILE A 223 -8.14 12.41 -3.21
N SER A 224 -7.66 13.53 -3.75
CA SER A 224 -8.32 14.83 -3.69
C SER A 224 -8.63 15.44 -5.07
N GLU A 225 -8.00 14.92 -6.13
CA GLU A 225 -8.17 15.41 -7.50
C GLU A 225 -9.23 14.59 -8.25
N GLU A 226 -10.15 15.26 -8.94
CA GLU A 226 -11.30 14.63 -9.61
C GLU A 226 -10.91 13.70 -10.78
N ASN A 227 -9.77 13.94 -11.41
CA ASN A 227 -9.29 13.14 -12.54
C ASN A 227 -8.51 11.89 -12.13
N VAL A 228 -8.30 11.68 -10.82
CA VAL A 228 -7.62 10.50 -10.26
C VAL A 228 -8.68 9.48 -9.85
N PRO A 229 -8.68 8.27 -10.42
CA PRO A 229 -9.69 7.27 -10.10
C PRO A 229 -9.44 6.66 -8.71
N HIS A 230 -10.51 6.39 -7.99
CA HIS A 230 -10.48 5.69 -6.69
C HIS A 230 -10.39 4.17 -6.83
N SER A 231 -10.69 3.65 -8.01
CA SER A 231 -10.65 2.23 -8.34
C SER A 231 -10.23 2.03 -9.80
N ILE A 232 -9.47 0.96 -10.06
CA ILE A 232 -9.18 0.57 -11.45
C ILE A 232 -10.46 0.22 -12.23
N TYR A 233 -11.52 -0.19 -11.53
CA TYR A 233 -12.80 -0.54 -12.17
C TYR A 233 -13.61 0.67 -12.68
N GLU A 234 -13.12 1.88 -12.47
CA GLU A 234 -13.61 3.08 -13.18
C GLU A 234 -13.14 3.13 -14.64
N CYS A 235 -12.13 2.31 -15.00
CA CYS A 235 -11.64 2.15 -16.36
C CYS A 235 -12.42 1.06 -17.11
N GLU A 236 -12.74 1.32 -18.39
CA GLU A 236 -13.44 0.37 -19.23
C GLU A 236 -12.58 -0.87 -19.49
N GLY A 237 -13.16 -2.07 -19.35
CA GLY A 237 -12.46 -3.35 -19.56
C GLY A 237 -11.60 -3.81 -18.37
N ALA A 238 -11.54 -3.08 -17.26
CA ALA A 238 -10.72 -3.48 -16.10
C ALA A 238 -11.20 -4.81 -15.48
N ARG A 239 -12.49 -5.12 -15.54
CA ARG A 239 -13.07 -6.37 -15.01
C ARG A 239 -12.50 -7.64 -15.65
N THR A 240 -11.93 -7.55 -16.85
CA THR A 240 -11.35 -8.68 -17.57
C THR A 240 -9.84 -8.80 -17.43
N CYS A 241 -9.17 -7.86 -16.75
CA CYS A 241 -7.71 -7.88 -16.62
C CYS A 241 -7.15 -7.44 -15.26
N ALA A 242 -7.99 -7.02 -14.29
CA ALA A 242 -7.49 -6.47 -13.04
C ALA A 242 -8.02 -7.19 -11.79
N ILE A 243 -7.13 -7.34 -10.79
CA ILE A 243 -7.40 -7.68 -9.40
C ILE A 243 -7.09 -6.42 -8.59
N GLU A 244 -7.99 -5.98 -7.71
CA GLU A 244 -7.77 -4.82 -6.85
C GLU A 244 -7.58 -5.24 -5.40
N LEU A 245 -6.54 -4.70 -4.77
CA LEU A 245 -6.23 -4.87 -3.34
C LEU A 245 -6.60 -3.60 -2.59
N ARG A 246 -7.32 -3.74 -1.48
CA ARG A 246 -7.82 -2.63 -0.65
C ARG A 246 -7.46 -2.85 0.82
N SER A 247 -7.32 -1.75 1.57
CA SER A 247 -6.91 -1.80 2.96
C SER A 247 -7.67 -0.81 3.82
N PHE A 248 -8.13 -1.26 4.99
CA PHE A 248 -8.65 -0.37 6.03
C PHE A 248 -7.53 0.22 6.91
N SER A 249 -6.28 -0.19 6.69
CA SER A 249 -5.15 0.25 7.52
C SER A 249 -4.95 1.76 7.49
N LYS A 250 -5.07 2.39 6.30
CA LYS A 250 -4.75 3.81 6.13
C LYS A 250 -5.98 4.71 6.13
N ASN A 251 -7.09 4.25 5.60
CA ASN A 251 -8.33 5.02 5.55
C ASN A 251 -9.11 5.02 6.87
N ALA A 252 -9.00 3.95 7.69
CA ALA A 252 -9.79 3.77 8.90
C ALA A 252 -8.95 3.54 10.18
N GLY A 253 -7.61 3.61 10.07
CA GLY A 253 -6.72 3.42 11.23
C GLY A 253 -6.51 1.96 11.64
N PHE A 254 -6.84 0.99 10.80
CA PHE A 254 -6.83 -0.44 11.14
C PHE A 254 -5.44 -1.10 11.04
N THR A 255 -4.37 -0.35 11.23
CA THR A 255 -3.01 -0.92 11.23
C THR A 255 -2.80 -1.97 12.31
N GLY A 256 -3.42 -1.82 13.47
CA GLY A 256 -3.43 -2.80 14.57
C GLY A 256 -4.66 -3.71 14.61
N VAL A 257 -5.78 -3.29 14.01
CA VAL A 257 -7.04 -4.05 13.98
C VAL A 257 -7.04 -5.14 12.92
N ARG A 258 -6.40 -4.89 11.78
CA ARG A 258 -6.18 -5.79 10.64
C ARG A 258 -7.46 -6.10 9.85
N LEU A 259 -7.70 -5.33 8.79
CA LEU A 259 -8.76 -5.60 7.82
C LEU A 259 -8.36 -5.09 6.43
N GLY A 260 -8.71 -5.83 5.41
CA GLY A 260 -8.57 -5.50 4.00
C GLY A 260 -9.50 -6.34 3.15
N PHE A 261 -9.42 -6.17 1.86
CA PHE A 261 -10.14 -7.02 0.93
C PHE A 261 -9.51 -7.02 -0.46
N THR A 262 -9.78 -8.09 -1.19
CA THR A 262 -9.40 -8.26 -2.59
C THR A 262 -10.68 -8.29 -3.43
N VAL A 263 -10.66 -7.63 -4.58
CA VAL A 263 -11.74 -7.72 -5.58
C VAL A 263 -11.24 -8.48 -6.79
N ILE A 264 -11.94 -9.54 -7.15
CA ILE A 264 -11.67 -10.32 -8.36
C ILE A 264 -12.99 -10.53 -9.11
N PRO A 265 -13.20 -9.83 -10.23
CA PRO A 265 -14.37 -10.02 -11.04
C PRO A 265 -14.50 -11.44 -11.61
N LYS A 266 -15.74 -11.93 -11.74
CA LYS A 266 -16.00 -13.27 -12.26
C LYS A 266 -15.60 -13.44 -13.72
N GLU A 267 -15.57 -12.34 -14.48
CA GLU A 267 -15.15 -12.31 -15.89
C GLU A 267 -13.62 -12.44 -16.07
N LEU A 268 -12.83 -12.29 -15.00
CA LEU A 268 -11.38 -12.41 -15.08
C LEU A 268 -10.97 -13.88 -15.23
N VAL A 269 -10.71 -14.28 -16.47
CA VAL A 269 -10.37 -15.66 -16.85
C VAL A 269 -8.99 -15.68 -17.51
N ARG A 270 -8.13 -16.65 -17.14
CA ARG A 270 -6.85 -16.96 -17.79
C ARG A 270 -6.74 -18.48 -17.97
N ASP A 271 -6.19 -18.92 -19.08
CA ASP A 271 -6.06 -20.34 -19.43
C ASP A 271 -7.38 -21.13 -19.35
N GLY A 272 -8.51 -20.44 -19.62
CA GLY A 272 -9.85 -21.02 -19.49
C GLY A 272 -10.34 -21.18 -18.05
N VAL A 273 -9.61 -20.67 -17.05
CA VAL A 273 -9.92 -20.80 -15.62
C VAL A 273 -10.24 -19.43 -15.03
N SER A 274 -11.31 -19.35 -14.24
CA SER A 274 -11.68 -18.14 -13.50
C SER A 274 -10.72 -17.90 -12.33
N LEU A 275 -10.04 -16.74 -12.30
CA LEU A 275 -9.17 -16.35 -11.18
C LEU A 275 -9.99 -16.12 -9.90
N HIS A 276 -11.24 -15.66 -10.03
CA HIS A 276 -12.19 -15.60 -8.92
C HIS A 276 -12.34 -16.97 -8.24
N SER A 277 -12.56 -18.03 -9.04
CA SER A 277 -12.73 -19.39 -8.50
C SER A 277 -11.47 -19.93 -7.85
N LEU A 278 -10.28 -19.62 -8.39
CA LEU A 278 -9.00 -20.03 -7.80
C LEU A 278 -8.78 -19.32 -6.45
N TRP A 279 -9.06 -18.01 -6.39
CA TRP A 279 -8.93 -17.25 -5.16
C TRP A 279 -9.94 -17.69 -4.10
N ALA A 280 -11.20 -17.95 -4.50
CA ALA A 280 -12.21 -18.50 -3.60
C ALA A 280 -11.78 -19.86 -3.02
N ARG A 281 -11.19 -20.73 -3.85
CA ARG A 281 -10.67 -22.03 -3.41
C ARG A 281 -9.49 -21.85 -2.44
N ARG A 282 -8.57 -20.92 -2.73
CA ARG A 282 -7.45 -20.60 -1.83
C ARG A 282 -7.96 -20.06 -0.50
N HIS A 283 -8.89 -19.11 -0.52
CA HIS A 283 -9.49 -18.53 0.68
C HIS A 283 -10.14 -19.60 1.57
N GLY A 284 -11.08 -20.39 1.03
CA GLY A 284 -11.75 -21.45 1.76
C GLY A 284 -10.85 -22.60 2.22
N THR A 285 -9.61 -22.71 1.70
CA THR A 285 -8.66 -23.77 2.11
C THR A 285 -7.65 -23.28 3.15
N LYS A 286 -7.21 -22.03 3.09
CA LYS A 286 -6.06 -21.52 3.86
C LYS A 286 -6.41 -20.37 4.79
N PHE A 287 -7.64 -19.89 4.79
CA PHE A 287 -8.04 -18.73 5.57
C PHE A 287 -9.47 -18.90 6.13
N ASN A 288 -9.63 -18.84 7.45
CA ASN A 288 -10.92 -18.97 8.14
C ASN A 288 -11.69 -17.64 8.29
N GLY A 289 -11.29 -16.61 7.56
CA GLY A 289 -11.93 -15.29 7.59
C GLY A 289 -11.36 -14.35 8.68
N ALA A 290 -11.57 -13.05 8.46
CA ALA A 290 -11.29 -12.03 9.46
C ALA A 290 -12.29 -12.15 10.65
N PRO A 291 -11.90 -11.74 11.87
CA PRO A 291 -12.77 -11.81 13.04
C PRO A 291 -14.09 -11.05 12.84
N TYR A 292 -15.18 -11.59 13.39
CA TYR A 292 -16.50 -10.95 13.34
C TYR A 292 -16.47 -9.50 13.83
N ILE A 293 -15.90 -9.27 15.02
CA ILE A 293 -15.82 -7.95 15.66
C ILE A 293 -15.07 -6.92 14.78
N VAL A 294 -14.07 -7.37 14.04
CA VAL A 294 -13.30 -6.53 13.12
C VAL A 294 -14.10 -6.22 11.87
N GLN A 295 -14.88 -7.16 11.35
CA GLN A 295 -15.75 -6.94 10.19
C GLN A 295 -16.93 -6.01 10.54
N LYS A 296 -17.47 -6.06 11.77
CA LYS A 296 -18.46 -5.06 12.25
C LYS A 296 -17.85 -3.65 12.34
N ALA A 297 -16.63 -3.54 12.83
CA ALA A 297 -15.90 -2.28 12.79
C ALA A 297 -15.67 -1.78 11.36
N GLY A 298 -15.40 -2.68 10.42
CA GLY A 298 -15.29 -2.37 8.99
C GLY A 298 -16.60 -1.87 8.38
N GLU A 299 -17.75 -2.44 8.76
CA GLU A 299 -19.06 -1.96 8.35
C GLU A 299 -19.32 -0.52 8.82
N ALA A 300 -18.91 -0.20 10.06
CA ALA A 300 -19.09 1.14 10.64
C ALA A 300 -18.33 2.26 9.88
N VAL A 301 -17.26 1.91 9.13
CA VAL A 301 -16.54 2.85 8.23
C VAL A 301 -17.51 3.49 7.23
N TYR A 302 -18.49 2.75 6.76
CA TYR A 302 -19.47 3.17 5.75
C TYR A 302 -20.73 3.83 6.32
N SER A 303 -20.88 3.88 7.65
CA SER A 303 -21.95 4.66 8.28
C SER A 303 -21.77 6.17 8.04
N GLU A 304 -22.84 6.96 8.16
CA GLU A 304 -22.74 8.43 8.01
C GLU A 304 -21.74 9.02 9.01
N ALA A 305 -21.79 8.60 10.28
CA ALA A 305 -20.87 9.04 11.32
C ALA A 305 -19.42 8.59 11.02
N GLY A 306 -19.22 7.33 10.61
CA GLY A 306 -17.92 6.78 10.26
C GLY A 306 -17.28 7.57 9.10
N LYS A 307 -18.01 7.77 8.01
CA LYS A 307 -17.54 8.55 6.85
C LYS A 307 -17.13 9.97 7.23
N ALA A 308 -17.95 10.68 8.02
CA ALA A 308 -17.68 12.05 8.45
C ALA A 308 -16.40 12.11 9.30
N GLN A 309 -16.30 11.27 10.32
CA GLN A 309 -15.18 11.23 11.26
C GLN A 309 -13.87 10.82 10.55
N LEU A 310 -13.92 9.86 9.62
CA LEU A 310 -12.74 9.42 8.86
C LEU A 310 -12.30 10.45 7.83
N LYS A 311 -13.22 11.19 7.23
CA LYS A 311 -12.91 12.34 6.36
C LYS A 311 -12.09 13.39 7.10
N ASP A 312 -12.46 13.70 8.35
CA ASP A 312 -11.71 14.64 9.20
C ASP A 312 -10.32 14.10 9.54
N GLN A 313 -10.21 12.80 9.84
CA GLN A 313 -8.93 12.13 10.15
C GLN A 313 -8.00 12.10 8.94
N VAL A 314 -8.49 11.74 7.75
CA VAL A 314 -7.72 11.82 6.50
C VAL A 314 -7.30 13.27 6.22
N GLY A 315 -8.21 14.21 6.39
CA GLY A 315 -7.94 15.66 6.28
C GLY A 315 -6.83 16.13 7.22
N TYR A 316 -6.77 15.59 8.43
CA TYR A 316 -5.68 15.89 9.37
C TYR A 316 -4.31 15.49 8.79
N TYR A 317 -4.17 14.28 8.27
CA TYR A 317 -2.90 13.83 7.65
C TYR A 317 -2.58 14.60 6.38
N MET A 318 -3.58 14.92 5.56
CA MET A 318 -3.32 15.68 4.33
C MET A 318 -2.93 17.13 4.60
N ARG A 319 -3.38 17.75 5.70
CA ARG A 319 -2.84 19.05 6.15
C ARG A 319 -1.36 18.95 6.53
N ASN A 320 -0.95 17.87 7.21
CA ASN A 320 0.46 17.63 7.51
C ASN A 320 1.26 17.41 6.22
N ALA A 321 0.73 16.65 5.26
CA ALA A 321 1.40 16.40 3.97
C ALA A 321 1.65 17.70 3.21
N LYS A 322 0.62 18.53 3.10
CA LYS A 322 0.72 19.85 2.47
C LYS A 322 1.74 20.75 3.20
N LEU A 323 1.74 20.73 4.52
CA LEU A 323 2.68 21.52 5.33
C LEU A 323 4.12 21.09 5.06
N ILE A 324 4.41 19.78 5.09
CA ILE A 324 5.76 19.25 4.79
C ILE A 324 6.18 19.67 3.39
N HIS A 325 5.32 19.42 2.39
CA HIS A 325 5.60 19.74 0.99
C HIS A 325 5.90 21.24 0.82
N ASP A 326 4.99 22.13 1.24
CA ASP A 326 5.10 23.56 0.98
C ASP A 326 6.29 24.20 1.70
N GLU A 327 6.55 23.81 2.94
CA GLU A 327 7.63 24.40 3.73
C GLU A 327 9.02 23.94 3.28
N LEU A 328 9.15 22.66 2.86
CA LEU A 328 10.41 22.16 2.31
C LEU A 328 10.66 22.73 0.91
N ALA A 329 9.62 22.87 0.07
CA ALA A 329 9.74 23.52 -1.24
C ALA A 329 10.18 24.99 -1.09
N LYS A 330 9.61 25.76 -0.15
CA LYS A 330 10.04 27.15 0.17
C LYS A 330 11.47 27.22 0.66
N ALA A 331 11.95 26.18 1.34
CA ALA A 331 13.33 26.09 1.80
C ALA A 331 14.33 25.68 0.69
N GLY A 332 13.85 25.43 -0.53
CA GLY A 332 14.68 25.11 -1.70
C GLY A 332 14.86 23.61 -1.95
N PHE A 333 14.21 22.74 -1.19
CA PHE A 333 14.23 21.30 -1.47
C PHE A 333 13.37 20.95 -2.68
N SER A 334 13.82 19.99 -3.49
CA SER A 334 13.03 19.40 -4.57
C SER A 334 12.12 18.33 -3.97
N VAL A 335 10.82 18.58 -3.94
CA VAL A 335 9.82 17.70 -3.34
C VAL A 335 8.68 17.42 -4.30
N SER A 336 8.08 16.23 -4.17
CA SER A 336 6.87 15.82 -4.89
C SER A 336 5.96 15.01 -3.94
N GLY A 337 4.75 14.66 -4.40
CA GLY A 337 3.75 13.99 -3.56
C GLY A 337 3.02 14.93 -2.61
N GLY A 338 2.34 14.36 -1.61
CA GLY A 338 1.60 15.13 -0.60
C GLY A 338 0.26 15.73 -1.06
N VAL A 339 -0.23 15.37 -2.26
CA VAL A 339 -1.50 15.85 -2.83
C VAL A 339 -2.58 14.78 -2.75
N ASN A 340 -2.31 13.59 -3.29
CA ASN A 340 -3.23 12.45 -3.29
C ASN A 340 -2.77 11.30 -2.38
N ALA A 341 -1.71 11.52 -1.62
CA ALA A 341 -1.13 10.53 -0.71
C ALA A 341 -0.43 11.21 0.47
N PRO A 342 -0.34 10.55 1.62
CA PRO A 342 0.35 11.09 2.79
C PRO A 342 1.88 10.95 2.71
N TYR A 343 2.44 10.80 1.51
CA TYR A 343 3.87 10.64 1.25
C TYR A 343 4.43 11.83 0.50
N ILE A 344 5.58 12.30 0.97
CA ILE A 344 6.39 13.32 0.34
C ILE A 344 7.69 12.65 -0.10
N TRP A 345 8.03 12.82 -1.37
CA TRP A 345 9.21 12.29 -2.01
C TRP A 345 10.20 13.42 -2.24
N LEU A 346 11.28 13.41 -1.48
CA LEU A 346 12.27 14.45 -1.42
C LEU A 346 13.54 14.00 -2.14
N GLU A 347 14.06 14.81 -3.06
CA GLU A 347 15.38 14.62 -3.65
C GLU A 347 16.45 15.00 -2.62
N THR A 348 17.43 14.10 -2.40
CA THR A 348 18.49 14.36 -1.39
C THR A 348 19.34 15.54 -1.83
N PRO A 349 19.69 16.45 -0.90
CA PRO A 349 20.54 17.59 -1.22
C PRO A 349 21.99 17.15 -1.51
N ASP A 350 22.75 18.00 -2.20
CA ASP A 350 24.19 17.87 -2.45
C ASP A 350 24.62 16.51 -3.04
N LYS A 351 23.72 15.84 -3.74
CA LYS A 351 23.92 14.50 -4.32
C LYS A 351 24.28 13.42 -3.28
N MET A 352 23.86 13.60 -2.04
CA MET A 352 23.98 12.57 -1.02
C MET A 352 23.23 11.31 -1.46
N THR A 353 23.77 10.14 -1.15
CA THR A 353 23.02 8.91 -1.24
C THR A 353 21.86 8.90 -0.24
N SER A 354 20.85 8.08 -0.50
CA SER A 354 19.68 7.97 0.38
C SER A 354 20.05 7.64 1.82
N TRP A 355 21.07 6.80 2.04
CA TRP A 355 21.54 6.42 3.37
C TRP A 355 22.45 7.46 4.00
N GLU A 356 23.28 8.18 3.24
CA GLU A 356 24.05 9.32 3.76
C GLU A 356 23.10 10.40 4.27
N PHE A 357 22.03 10.70 3.52
CA PHE A 357 21.03 11.67 3.96
C PHE A 357 20.25 11.20 5.18
N PHE A 358 19.96 9.89 5.29
CA PHE A 358 19.38 9.32 6.51
C PHE A 358 20.24 9.59 7.73
N ASP A 359 21.54 9.25 7.65
CA ASP A 359 22.48 9.45 8.76
C ASP A 359 22.69 10.94 9.07
N TYR A 360 22.68 11.79 8.04
CA TYR A 360 22.79 13.24 8.18
C TYR A 360 21.60 13.84 8.93
N LEU A 361 20.36 13.49 8.53
CA LEU A 361 19.13 13.95 9.20
C LEU A 361 19.04 13.45 10.64
N LEU A 362 19.35 12.19 10.88
CA LEU A 362 19.30 11.61 12.23
C LEU A 362 20.27 12.33 13.17
N LYS A 363 21.51 12.56 12.73
CA LYS A 363 22.57 13.16 13.56
C LYS A 363 22.39 14.67 13.79
N ASN A 364 21.99 15.42 12.75
CA ASN A 364 22.00 16.89 12.78
C ASN A 364 20.61 17.48 13.09
N ALA A 365 19.52 16.83 12.66
CA ALA A 365 18.16 17.29 12.90
C ALA A 365 17.38 16.43 13.92
N ASN A 366 17.86 15.25 14.29
CA ASN A 366 17.12 14.26 15.07
C ASN A 366 15.76 13.91 14.40
N VAL A 367 15.75 13.83 13.07
CA VAL A 367 14.59 13.47 12.26
C VAL A 367 14.87 12.18 11.50
N VAL A 368 13.87 11.33 11.41
CA VAL A 368 13.95 10.06 10.69
C VAL A 368 12.93 10.03 9.56
N GLY A 369 13.40 9.71 8.37
CA GLY A 369 12.55 9.35 7.21
C GLY A 369 12.96 7.98 6.68
N THR A 370 12.62 7.68 5.43
CA THR A 370 12.93 6.39 4.80
C THR A 370 13.81 6.59 3.58
N PRO A 371 15.03 6.00 3.52
CA PRO A 371 15.88 6.04 2.34
C PRO A 371 15.19 5.51 1.10
N GLY A 372 15.27 6.27 0.00
CA GLY A 372 14.58 5.92 -1.23
C GLY A 372 15.13 4.67 -1.91
N SER A 373 16.44 4.41 -1.80
CA SER A 373 17.08 3.18 -2.31
C SER A 373 16.46 1.90 -1.75
N GLY A 374 15.83 1.96 -0.57
CA GLY A 374 15.13 0.81 -0.01
C GLY A 374 13.83 0.43 -0.73
N PHE A 375 13.39 1.22 -1.70
CA PHE A 375 12.21 0.97 -2.53
C PHE A 375 12.56 0.55 -3.97
N GLY A 376 13.83 0.53 -4.33
CA GLY A 376 14.32 0.17 -5.65
C GLY A 376 15.47 1.07 -6.11
N SER A 377 16.14 0.68 -7.19
CA SER A 377 17.34 1.37 -7.69
C SER A 377 17.09 2.82 -8.12
N HIS A 378 15.90 3.10 -8.68
CA HIS A 378 15.50 4.47 -9.05
C HIS A 378 15.01 5.31 -7.86
N GLY A 379 14.99 4.74 -6.67
CA GLY A 379 14.79 5.46 -5.41
C GLY A 379 16.09 6.03 -4.83
N GLU A 380 17.27 5.66 -5.36
CA GLU A 380 18.55 6.23 -4.92
C GLU A 380 18.62 7.73 -5.23
N GLY A 381 19.15 8.52 -4.29
CA GLY A 381 19.13 9.98 -4.35
C GLY A 381 17.80 10.61 -3.93
N TYR A 382 16.86 9.81 -3.41
CA TYR A 382 15.58 10.26 -2.88
C TYR A 382 15.33 9.78 -1.46
N PHE A 383 14.34 10.41 -0.81
CA PHE A 383 13.99 10.16 0.57
C PHE A 383 12.49 10.32 0.80
N ARG A 384 11.84 9.34 1.42
CA ARG A 384 10.41 9.41 1.73
C ARG A 384 10.17 10.00 3.12
N LEU A 385 9.34 11.04 3.18
CA LEU A 385 8.73 11.54 4.42
C LEU A 385 7.24 11.17 4.45
N THR A 386 6.68 10.99 5.65
CA THR A 386 5.29 10.65 5.83
C THR A 386 4.55 11.68 6.68
N ALA A 387 3.27 11.89 6.39
CA ALA A 387 2.42 12.86 7.07
C ALA A 387 1.67 12.29 8.28
N PHE A 388 1.98 11.08 8.72
CA PHE A 388 1.25 10.39 9.80
C PHE A 388 1.62 10.84 11.21
N GLY A 389 2.57 11.75 11.38
CA GLY A 389 2.92 12.33 12.68
C GLY A 389 1.84 13.24 13.26
N THR A 390 2.05 13.68 14.51
CA THR A 390 1.25 14.79 15.05
C THR A 390 1.62 16.10 14.35
N TYR A 391 0.69 17.06 14.34
CA TYR A 391 0.93 18.37 13.73
C TYR A 391 2.15 19.07 14.35
N GLU A 392 2.26 19.02 15.69
CA GLU A 392 3.34 19.65 16.45
C GLU A 392 4.71 19.01 16.12
N ASN A 393 4.77 17.68 16.05
CA ASN A 393 5.99 16.98 15.66
C ASN A 393 6.34 17.22 14.19
N THR A 394 5.34 17.36 13.34
CA THR A 394 5.56 17.70 11.92
C THR A 394 6.18 19.07 11.78
N LEU A 395 5.66 20.09 12.49
CA LEU A 395 6.24 21.44 12.53
C LEU A 395 7.70 21.42 13.04
N LYS A 396 7.93 20.81 14.20
CA LYS A 396 9.27 20.67 14.77
C LYS A 396 10.26 20.01 13.81
N ALA A 397 9.83 18.93 13.12
CA ALA A 397 10.69 18.23 12.17
C ALA A 397 11.04 19.12 10.98
N ILE A 398 10.07 19.85 10.43
CA ILE A 398 10.29 20.80 9.33
C ILE A 398 11.28 21.88 9.74
N ASP A 399 11.07 22.51 10.90
CA ASP A 399 11.97 23.58 11.40
C ASP A 399 13.40 23.07 11.57
N ARG A 400 13.57 21.83 12.08
CA ARG A 400 14.89 21.20 12.21
C ARG A 400 15.53 20.91 10.85
N ILE A 401 14.75 20.44 9.87
CA ILE A 401 15.26 20.19 8.50
C ILE A 401 15.65 21.48 7.81
N LYS A 402 14.87 22.56 7.96
CA LYS A 402 15.14 23.87 7.37
C LYS A 402 16.38 24.58 7.96
N SER A 403 16.81 24.17 9.14
CA SER A 403 18.00 24.74 9.80
C SER A 403 19.31 24.02 9.44
N LEU A 404 19.25 22.98 8.61
CA LEU A 404 20.43 22.29 8.07
C LEU A 404 21.06 23.06 6.92
#